data_1147d603a6f7e0d28a27e2115506ca1f
#
_entry.id   1147d603a6f7e0d28a27e2115506ca1f
#
_cell.length_a   1.000
_cell.length_b   1.000
_cell.length_c   1.000
_cell.angle_alpha   90.00
_cell.angle_beta   90.00
_cell.angle_gamma   90.00
#
_symmetry.space_group_name_H-M   'P 1'
#
loop_
_entity.id
_entity.type
_entity.pdbx_description
1 polymer ?
#
loop_
_entity_poly.entity_id
_entity_poly.type
_entity_poly.pdbx_seq_one_letter_code
_entity_poly.pdbx_strand_id
1 'polypeptide(L)'
;MLLPHEEPETSLLVKKTLSKHVDMHTGTDTLKVESMGNSIAVTIKDPTDREQKVIEGQQLLVAVGVRSNSDWLKPENTGVKTDEKGWIQTNQYLETSKQNIYALGDALGRNMYRHTANYQASLVSKNLFDEHKIALDLHAVPHAVFTNPQVGQVGMTEEEAKVQRKVMVGVSRYYDSAMGYAYGDEESFVKVIVEYPTRRILGATVVGPQASTLVQQVVNLMNSEDQTYAPLARSQIIHPALSEVVASAFGRLRPVNFEIEHHHHEH
;
A
#
# COMPACT_ATOMS: atom_id res chain seq x y z
N MET A 1 -12.39 8.65 -6.69
CA MET A 1 -11.58 7.55 -7.25
C MET A 1 -11.66 6.36 -6.30
N LEU A 2 -11.70 5.13 -6.80
CA LEU A 2 -11.57 3.93 -5.98
C LEU A 2 -10.08 3.78 -5.61
N LEU A 3 -9.76 3.35 -4.39
CA LEU A 3 -8.37 3.20 -3.91
C LEU A 3 -7.49 4.45 -4.19
N PRO A 4 -7.79 5.58 -3.57
CA PRO A 4 -7.20 6.88 -3.93
C PRO A 4 -5.69 7.00 -3.59
N HIS A 5 -5.13 6.08 -2.83
CA HIS A 5 -3.72 6.04 -2.45
C HIS A 5 -2.88 5.07 -3.28
N GLU A 6 -3.51 4.37 -4.24
CA GLU A 6 -2.85 3.46 -5.15
C GLU A 6 -2.47 4.17 -6.46
N GLU A 7 -1.65 3.49 -7.28
CA GLU A 7 -1.38 3.94 -8.65
C GLU A 7 -2.70 4.13 -9.44
N PRO A 8 -2.82 5.16 -10.29
CA PRO A 8 -4.04 5.40 -11.05
C PRO A 8 -4.49 4.20 -11.88
N GLU A 9 -3.54 3.47 -12.48
CA GLU A 9 -3.80 2.27 -13.29
C GLU A 9 -4.40 1.15 -12.43
N THR A 10 -3.95 1.01 -11.19
CA THR A 10 -4.50 0.07 -10.19
C THR A 10 -5.96 0.39 -9.91
N SER A 11 -6.23 1.65 -9.60
CA SER A 11 -7.59 2.14 -9.34
C SER A 11 -8.53 1.88 -10.51
N LEU A 12 -8.06 2.15 -11.73
CA LEU A 12 -8.85 1.94 -12.96
C LEU A 12 -9.14 0.46 -13.19
N LEU A 13 -8.13 -0.42 -13.08
CA LEU A 13 -8.31 -1.85 -13.31
C LEU A 13 -9.24 -2.47 -12.26
N VAL A 14 -9.04 -2.18 -10.98
CA VAL A 14 -9.90 -2.69 -9.91
C VAL A 14 -11.35 -2.20 -10.09
N LYS A 15 -11.53 -0.90 -10.40
CA LYS A 15 -12.86 -0.34 -10.70
C LYS A 15 -13.52 -1.04 -11.88
N LYS A 16 -12.80 -1.19 -13.01
CA LYS A 16 -13.30 -1.86 -14.22
C LYS A 16 -13.78 -3.27 -13.93
N THR A 17 -13.02 -4.01 -13.13
CA THR A 17 -13.34 -5.41 -12.83
C THR A 17 -14.50 -5.54 -11.85
N LEU A 18 -14.48 -4.78 -10.76
CA LEU A 18 -15.53 -4.84 -9.75
C LEU A 18 -16.87 -4.27 -10.23
N SER A 19 -16.88 -3.28 -11.14
CA SER A 19 -18.11 -2.72 -11.72
C SER A 19 -18.96 -3.74 -12.49
N LYS A 20 -18.39 -4.89 -12.85
CA LYS A 20 -19.15 -5.98 -13.46
C LYS A 20 -20.06 -6.71 -12.46
N HIS A 21 -19.85 -6.52 -11.17
CA HIS A 21 -20.49 -7.25 -10.07
C HIS A 21 -21.15 -6.37 -9.03
N VAL A 22 -20.74 -5.10 -8.93
CA VAL A 22 -21.16 -4.16 -7.88
C VAL A 22 -21.40 -2.78 -8.48
N ASP A 23 -22.52 -2.15 -8.17
CA ASP A 23 -22.77 -0.73 -8.47
C ASP A 23 -21.87 0.13 -7.58
N MET A 24 -21.02 0.96 -8.19
CA MET A 24 -20.07 1.79 -7.48
C MET A 24 -20.34 3.28 -7.67
N HIS A 25 -20.50 3.97 -6.57
CA HIS A 25 -20.66 5.42 -6.52
C HIS A 25 -19.45 6.05 -5.83
N THR A 26 -18.40 6.35 -6.61
CA THR A 26 -17.17 6.99 -6.10
C THR A 26 -17.27 8.51 -6.13
N GLY A 27 -16.66 9.19 -5.14
CA GLY A 27 -16.70 10.64 -5.04
C GLY A 27 -18.06 11.17 -4.55
N THR A 28 -18.85 10.34 -3.88
CA THR A 28 -20.17 10.71 -3.35
C THR A 28 -20.15 10.76 -1.83
N ASP A 29 -20.95 11.67 -1.27
CA ASP A 29 -21.16 11.79 0.17
C ASP A 29 -22.45 11.08 0.58
N THR A 30 -22.40 10.34 1.69
CA THR A 30 -23.60 9.80 2.34
C THR A 30 -24.23 10.87 3.21
N LEU A 31 -25.44 11.29 2.85
CA LEU A 31 -26.17 12.35 3.56
C LEU A 31 -27.06 11.81 4.67
N LYS A 32 -27.72 10.68 4.43
CA LYS A 32 -28.75 10.15 5.32
C LYS A 32 -28.87 8.64 5.18
N VAL A 33 -29.19 7.99 6.29
CA VAL A 33 -29.56 6.57 6.35
C VAL A 33 -30.86 6.43 7.12
N GLU A 34 -31.85 5.75 6.54
CA GLU A 34 -33.18 5.58 7.11
C GLU A 34 -33.61 4.12 7.08
N SER A 35 -34.27 3.68 8.13
CA SER A 35 -34.94 2.37 8.13
C SER A 35 -36.35 2.52 7.48
N MET A 36 -36.62 1.66 6.51
CA MET A 36 -37.88 1.61 5.75
C MET A 36 -38.62 0.30 6.01
N GLY A 37 -38.72 -0.09 7.26
CA GLY A 37 -39.32 -1.38 7.64
C GLY A 37 -38.34 -2.53 7.39
N ASN A 38 -38.53 -3.26 6.30
CA ASN A 38 -37.65 -4.41 5.95
C ASN A 38 -36.45 -4.02 5.05
N SER A 39 -36.31 -2.73 4.72
CA SER A 39 -35.19 -2.21 3.93
C SER A 39 -34.53 -1.02 4.60
N ILE A 40 -33.36 -0.64 4.10
CA ILE A 40 -32.59 0.51 4.53
C ILE A 40 -32.38 1.39 3.29
N ALA A 41 -32.75 2.67 3.41
CA ALA A 41 -32.54 3.67 2.38
C ALA A 41 -31.31 4.51 2.72
N VAL A 42 -30.37 4.61 1.79
CA VAL A 42 -29.16 5.44 1.89
C VAL A 42 -29.22 6.55 0.85
N THR A 43 -29.31 7.79 1.31
CA THR A 43 -29.27 8.96 0.43
C THR A 43 -27.83 9.38 0.22
N ILE A 44 -27.39 9.37 -1.02
CA ILE A 44 -26.06 9.82 -1.44
C ILE A 44 -26.18 11.07 -2.32
N LYS A 45 -25.12 11.85 -2.36
CA LYS A 45 -25.00 13.05 -3.21
C LYS A 45 -23.65 13.08 -3.89
N ASP A 46 -23.64 13.27 -5.20
CA ASP A 46 -22.47 13.66 -5.93
C ASP A 46 -22.23 15.17 -5.74
N PRO A 47 -21.08 15.61 -5.24
CA PRO A 47 -20.78 17.04 -5.05
C PRO A 47 -20.82 17.85 -6.34
N THR A 48 -20.59 17.23 -7.49
CA THR A 48 -20.53 17.90 -8.81
C THR A 48 -21.92 18.05 -9.44
N ASP A 49 -22.82 17.10 -9.22
CA ASP A 49 -24.11 17.00 -9.93
C ASP A 49 -25.28 17.59 -9.13
N ARG A 50 -25.08 17.93 -7.86
CA ARG A 50 -26.12 18.42 -6.93
C ARG A 50 -27.37 17.51 -6.78
N GLU A 51 -27.50 16.48 -7.58
CA GLU A 51 -28.59 15.51 -7.48
C GLU A 51 -28.37 14.56 -6.31
N GLN A 52 -29.47 14.27 -5.61
CA GLN A 52 -29.47 13.24 -4.56
C GLN A 52 -30.04 11.96 -5.14
N LYS A 53 -29.38 10.85 -4.84
CA LYS A 53 -29.84 9.51 -5.20
C LYS A 53 -30.11 8.71 -3.94
N VAL A 54 -31.24 7.99 -3.93
CA VAL A 54 -31.57 7.05 -2.86
C VAL A 54 -31.25 5.63 -3.33
N ILE A 55 -30.45 4.92 -2.55
CA ILE A 55 -30.12 3.50 -2.77
C ILE A 55 -30.79 2.70 -1.67
N GLU A 56 -31.58 1.72 -2.05
CA GLU A 56 -32.26 0.82 -1.12
C GLU A 56 -31.54 -0.53 -1.06
N GLY A 57 -31.45 -1.09 0.14
CA GLY A 57 -30.85 -2.38 0.38
C GLY A 57 -31.50 -3.08 1.58
N GLN A 58 -31.34 -4.39 1.67
CA GLN A 58 -31.84 -5.16 2.79
C GLN A 58 -30.92 -5.09 4.02
N GLN A 59 -29.62 -4.84 3.79
CA GLN A 59 -28.62 -4.71 4.84
C GLN A 59 -27.62 -3.61 4.47
N LEU A 60 -27.01 -2.98 5.47
CA LEU A 60 -26.01 -1.95 5.34
C LEU A 60 -24.72 -2.38 6.07
N LEU A 61 -23.61 -2.47 5.34
CA LEU A 61 -22.28 -2.58 5.93
C LEU A 61 -21.64 -1.18 6.03
N VAL A 62 -21.30 -0.76 7.25
CA VAL A 62 -20.62 0.50 7.51
C VAL A 62 -19.12 0.23 7.68
N ALA A 63 -18.31 0.62 6.68
CA ALA A 63 -16.86 0.41 6.65
C ALA A 63 -16.13 1.73 6.29
N VAL A 64 -16.48 2.82 6.97
CA VAL A 64 -16.08 4.21 6.64
C VAL A 64 -14.81 4.69 7.37
N GLY A 65 -14.04 3.77 7.93
CA GLY A 65 -12.81 4.07 8.66
C GLY A 65 -12.87 3.67 10.14
N VAL A 66 -11.86 4.09 10.88
CA VAL A 66 -11.67 3.74 12.29
C VAL A 66 -11.37 4.99 13.11
N ARG A 67 -11.63 4.90 14.41
CA ARG A 67 -11.26 5.92 15.40
C ARG A 67 -10.47 5.28 16.53
N SER A 68 -9.71 6.08 17.26
CA SER A 68 -9.03 5.62 18.47
C SER A 68 -10.08 5.26 19.56
N ASN A 69 -9.78 4.20 20.30
CA ASN A 69 -10.49 3.82 21.52
C ASN A 69 -9.64 4.08 22.78
N SER A 70 -8.61 4.92 22.68
CA SER A 70 -7.71 5.21 23.81
C SER A 70 -8.41 5.93 24.96
N ASP A 71 -9.54 6.60 24.70
CA ASP A 71 -10.41 7.20 25.71
C ASP A 71 -10.85 6.19 26.78
N TRP A 72 -11.04 4.93 26.44
CA TRP A 72 -11.37 3.88 27.40
C TRP A 72 -10.23 3.57 28.37
N LEU A 73 -8.99 3.77 27.93
CA LEU A 73 -7.79 3.56 28.75
C LEU A 73 -7.50 4.75 29.67
N LYS A 74 -8.12 5.90 29.43
CA LYS A 74 -7.89 7.18 30.14
C LYS A 74 -6.40 7.50 30.25
N PRO A 75 -5.67 7.64 29.12
CA PRO A 75 -4.22 7.82 29.10
C PRO A 75 -3.78 9.07 29.90
N GLU A 76 -4.64 10.07 29.99
CA GLU A 76 -4.41 11.28 30.78
C GLU A 76 -4.13 11.00 32.26
N ASN A 77 -4.69 9.93 32.84
CA ASN A 77 -4.44 9.54 34.23
C ASN A 77 -3.01 9.05 34.47
N THR A 78 -2.31 8.63 33.41
CA THR A 78 -0.92 8.15 33.47
C THR A 78 0.07 9.19 32.99
N GLY A 79 -0.38 10.27 32.34
CA GLY A 79 0.44 11.28 31.69
C GLY A 79 0.94 10.84 30.29
N VAL A 80 0.36 9.79 29.71
CA VAL A 80 0.57 9.39 28.31
C VAL A 80 -0.14 10.40 27.40
N LYS A 81 0.57 10.94 26.42
CA LYS A 81 0.03 11.92 25.47
C LYS A 81 -0.61 11.24 24.27
N THR A 82 -1.72 11.80 23.82
CA THR A 82 -2.39 11.47 22.57
C THR A 82 -2.40 12.68 21.63
N ASP A 83 -2.64 12.46 20.36
CA ASP A 83 -2.96 13.53 19.43
C ASP A 83 -4.45 13.96 19.57
N GLU A 84 -4.87 14.94 18.76
CA GLU A 84 -6.24 15.47 18.77
C GLU A 84 -7.31 14.42 18.38
N LYS A 85 -6.90 13.32 17.70
CA LYS A 85 -7.76 12.20 17.32
C LYS A 85 -7.74 11.06 18.32
N GLY A 86 -6.99 11.21 19.42
CA GLY A 86 -6.85 10.21 20.48
C GLY A 86 -5.80 9.11 20.18
N TRP A 87 -4.99 9.22 19.12
CA TRP A 87 -3.92 8.27 18.87
C TRP A 87 -2.75 8.49 19.82
N ILE A 88 -2.19 7.41 20.37
CA ILE A 88 -1.08 7.50 21.34
C ILE A 88 0.20 7.94 20.63
N GLN A 89 0.85 8.98 21.17
CA GLN A 89 2.10 9.51 20.63
C GLN A 89 3.30 8.73 21.17
N THR A 90 4.23 8.39 20.28
CA THR A 90 5.48 7.71 20.61
C THR A 90 6.67 8.35 19.89
N ASN A 91 7.87 8.13 20.44
CA ASN A 91 9.11 8.41 19.73
C ASN A 91 9.45 7.27 18.74
N GLN A 92 10.61 7.38 18.09
CA GLN A 92 11.11 6.39 17.14
C GLN A 92 11.39 5.01 17.76
N TYR A 93 11.43 4.86 19.05
CA TYR A 93 11.62 3.59 19.76
C TYR A 93 10.31 3.01 20.32
N LEU A 94 9.17 3.59 19.93
CA LEU A 94 7.83 3.24 20.40
C LEU A 94 7.59 3.51 21.90
N GLU A 95 8.41 4.37 22.50
CA GLU A 95 8.23 4.84 23.86
C GLU A 95 7.22 5.99 23.88
N THR A 96 6.27 5.95 24.81
CA THR A 96 5.31 7.04 25.02
C THR A 96 5.96 8.21 25.76
N SER A 97 5.19 9.28 25.98
CA SER A 97 5.61 10.42 26.83
C SER A 97 5.84 10.04 28.29
N LYS A 98 5.46 8.83 28.71
CA LYS A 98 5.62 8.34 30.07
C LYS A 98 6.66 7.22 30.12
N GLN A 99 7.64 7.35 30.99
CA GLN A 99 8.70 6.36 31.18
C GLN A 99 8.12 4.97 31.46
N ASN A 100 8.70 3.94 30.84
CA ASN A 100 8.31 2.52 30.95
C ASN A 100 6.92 2.19 30.42
N ILE A 101 6.31 3.08 29.61
CA ILE A 101 5.08 2.81 28.87
C ILE A 101 5.37 2.91 27.38
N TYR A 102 5.04 1.85 26.66
CA TYR A 102 5.21 1.72 25.20
C TYR A 102 3.85 1.62 24.53
N ALA A 103 3.76 2.03 23.29
CA ALA A 103 2.57 1.81 22.47
C ALA A 103 2.98 1.37 21.06
N LEU A 104 2.16 0.49 20.46
CA LEU A 104 2.41 -0.09 19.15
C LEU A 104 1.10 -0.47 18.44
N GLY A 105 1.20 -0.81 17.17
CA GLY A 105 0.06 -1.23 16.35
C GLY A 105 -0.93 -0.11 16.10
N ASP A 106 -2.19 -0.48 15.99
CA ASP A 106 -3.28 0.42 15.63
C ASP A 106 -3.48 1.58 16.62
N ALA A 107 -3.02 1.43 17.87
CA ALA A 107 -3.07 2.49 18.88
C ALA A 107 -2.32 3.76 18.48
N LEU A 108 -1.39 3.66 17.50
CA LEU A 108 -0.63 4.79 16.97
C LEU A 108 -1.33 5.55 15.84
N GLY A 109 -2.43 5.02 15.27
CA GLY A 109 -3.21 5.63 14.20
C GLY A 109 -2.52 5.71 12.85
N ARG A 110 -1.41 4.97 12.65
CA ARG A 110 -0.63 4.96 11.40
C ARG A 110 -0.21 3.54 11.04
N ASN A 111 -0.19 3.23 9.73
CA ASN A 111 0.17 1.89 9.23
C ASN A 111 -0.55 0.77 10.01
N MET A 112 -1.88 0.89 10.12
CA MET A 112 -2.74 0.01 10.91
C MET A 112 -2.91 -1.37 10.24
N TYR A 113 -1.78 -2.08 10.12
CA TYR A 113 -1.72 -3.43 9.55
C TYR A 113 -1.21 -4.42 10.60
N ARG A 114 -1.74 -5.63 10.57
CA ARG A 114 -1.32 -6.70 11.48
C ARG A 114 0.18 -6.97 11.43
N HIS A 115 0.76 -7.02 10.23
CA HIS A 115 2.20 -7.25 10.05
C HIS A 115 3.04 -6.09 10.61
N THR A 116 2.58 -4.83 10.50
CA THR A 116 3.24 -3.68 11.13
C THR A 116 3.21 -3.80 12.66
N ALA A 117 2.08 -4.17 13.25
CA ALA A 117 1.97 -4.38 14.69
C ALA A 117 2.91 -5.51 15.16
N ASN A 118 3.02 -6.61 14.43
CA ASN A 118 3.95 -7.71 14.73
C ASN A 118 5.41 -7.26 14.68
N TYR A 119 5.79 -6.48 13.65
CA TYR A 119 7.14 -5.90 13.52
C TYR A 119 7.45 -4.97 14.69
N GLN A 120 6.53 -4.07 15.02
CA GLN A 120 6.66 -3.16 16.15
C GLN A 120 6.76 -3.88 17.49
N ALA A 121 6.01 -4.96 17.69
CA ALA A 121 6.07 -5.78 18.91
C ALA A 121 7.46 -6.43 19.07
N SER A 122 8.02 -6.97 17.98
CA SER A 122 9.38 -7.51 17.98
C SER A 122 10.43 -6.44 18.29
N LEU A 123 10.24 -5.23 17.75
CA LEU A 123 11.13 -4.10 17.99
C LEU A 123 11.10 -3.64 19.45
N VAL A 124 9.90 -3.48 20.02
CA VAL A 124 9.74 -3.12 21.45
C VAL A 124 10.37 -4.19 22.33
N SER A 125 10.13 -5.48 22.03
CA SER A 125 10.73 -6.57 22.81
C SER A 125 12.27 -6.50 22.81
N LYS A 126 12.90 -6.26 21.65
CA LYS A 126 14.36 -6.06 21.57
C LYS A 126 14.80 -4.85 22.38
N ASN A 127 14.15 -3.70 22.17
CA ASN A 127 14.52 -2.44 22.83
C ASN A 127 14.33 -2.45 24.36
N LEU A 128 13.55 -3.39 24.89
CA LEU A 128 13.38 -3.57 26.33
C LEU A 128 14.54 -4.31 26.98
N PHE A 129 15.21 -5.21 26.25
CA PHE A 129 16.18 -6.14 26.81
C PHE A 129 17.60 -5.94 26.26
N ASP A 130 17.77 -5.25 25.13
CA ASP A 130 19.07 -4.98 24.52
C ASP A 130 19.62 -3.62 25.00
N GLU A 131 20.94 -3.53 25.13
CA GLU A 131 21.64 -2.30 25.52
C GLU A 131 21.51 -1.19 24.46
N HIS A 132 21.41 -1.59 23.17
CA HIS A 132 21.31 -0.67 22.04
C HIS A 132 19.90 -0.69 21.43
N LYS A 133 19.22 0.45 21.54
CA LYS A 133 17.88 0.61 20.97
C LYS A 133 17.95 0.74 19.45
N ILE A 134 17.05 0.06 18.78
CA ILE A 134 16.83 0.11 17.33
C ILE A 134 15.63 1.03 17.06
N ALA A 135 15.81 1.99 16.16
CA ALA A 135 14.71 2.87 15.73
C ALA A 135 13.73 2.14 14.82
N LEU A 136 12.46 2.54 14.90
CA LEU A 136 11.41 2.06 14.00
C LEU A 136 11.70 2.51 12.57
N ASP A 137 11.80 1.55 11.67
CA ASP A 137 11.94 1.79 10.24
C ASP A 137 10.65 1.41 9.51
N LEU A 138 10.09 2.36 8.78
CA LEU A 138 8.83 2.22 8.02
C LEU A 138 9.00 2.53 6.52
N HIS A 139 10.24 2.49 6.00
CA HIS A 139 10.50 2.83 4.59
C HIS A 139 9.88 1.85 3.59
N ALA A 140 9.64 0.61 3.99
CA ALA A 140 9.16 -0.48 3.15
C ALA A 140 7.96 -1.22 3.78
N VAL A 141 6.97 -0.47 4.27
CA VAL A 141 5.72 -1.05 4.79
C VAL A 141 4.84 -1.47 3.62
N PRO A 142 4.58 -2.78 3.44
CA PRO A 142 3.66 -3.23 2.40
C PRO A 142 2.21 -3.15 2.86
N HIS A 143 1.31 -3.13 1.90
CA HIS A 143 -0.09 -3.45 2.15
C HIS A 143 -0.72 -4.22 1.00
N ALA A 144 -1.89 -4.80 1.24
CA ALA A 144 -2.64 -5.52 0.22
C ALA A 144 -4.14 -5.22 0.33
N VAL A 145 -4.78 -5.18 -0.84
CA VAL A 145 -6.25 -5.15 -0.97
C VAL A 145 -6.67 -6.49 -1.55
N PHE A 146 -7.51 -7.22 -0.80
CA PHE A 146 -7.91 -8.58 -1.16
C PHE A 146 -9.18 -8.61 -2.01
N THR A 147 -9.22 -7.76 -3.02
CA THR A 147 -10.21 -7.79 -4.10
C THR A 147 -9.87 -8.86 -5.13
N ASN A 148 -10.68 -9.00 -6.17
CA ASN A 148 -10.33 -9.73 -7.37
C ASN A 148 -10.40 -8.76 -8.57
N PRO A 149 -9.25 -8.36 -9.15
CA PRO A 149 -7.87 -8.77 -8.83
C PRO A 149 -7.39 -8.27 -7.46
N GLN A 150 -6.44 -8.99 -6.86
CA GLN A 150 -5.74 -8.51 -5.66
C GLN A 150 -4.81 -7.35 -6.00
N VAL A 151 -4.55 -6.50 -5.01
CA VAL A 151 -3.51 -5.45 -5.10
C VAL A 151 -2.49 -5.70 -4.00
N GLY A 152 -1.21 -5.59 -4.32
CA GLY A 152 -0.11 -5.55 -3.37
C GLY A 152 0.75 -4.32 -3.66
N GLN A 153 1.04 -3.52 -2.64
CA GLN A 153 1.78 -2.27 -2.76
C GLN A 153 2.87 -2.19 -1.69
N VAL A 154 4.00 -1.59 -2.04
CA VAL A 154 5.06 -1.20 -1.10
C VAL A 154 5.75 0.07 -1.57
N GLY A 155 6.09 0.96 -0.62
CA GLY A 155 6.83 2.20 -0.90
C GLY A 155 5.98 3.26 -1.61
N MET A 156 6.63 4.07 -2.44
CA MET A 156 6.05 5.25 -3.10
C MET A 156 5.31 4.87 -4.38
N THR A 157 4.29 5.65 -4.71
CA THR A 157 3.73 5.72 -6.06
C THR A 157 4.68 6.45 -7.01
N GLU A 158 4.47 6.31 -8.32
CA GLU A 158 5.26 7.03 -9.33
C GLU A 158 5.16 8.54 -9.15
N GLU A 159 3.96 9.07 -8.90
CA GLU A 159 3.77 10.51 -8.71
C GLU A 159 4.50 11.04 -7.46
N GLU A 160 4.45 10.31 -6.35
CA GLU A 160 5.20 10.69 -5.14
C GLU A 160 6.72 10.67 -5.38
N ALA A 161 7.21 9.65 -6.07
CA ALA A 161 8.64 9.50 -6.35
C ALA A 161 9.18 10.60 -7.28
N LYS A 162 8.42 11.03 -8.28
CA LYS A 162 8.82 12.06 -9.26
C LYS A 162 8.99 13.45 -8.66
N VAL A 163 8.40 13.74 -7.52
CA VAL A 163 8.45 15.10 -6.92
C VAL A 163 9.89 15.52 -6.59
N GLN A 164 10.74 14.60 -6.14
CA GLN A 164 12.07 14.95 -5.63
C GLN A 164 13.20 14.09 -6.21
N ARG A 165 12.92 13.18 -7.14
CA ARG A 165 13.88 12.17 -7.59
C ARG A 165 13.86 12.03 -9.12
N LYS A 166 14.99 11.59 -9.68
CA LYS A 166 15.06 11.06 -11.03
C LYS A 166 14.59 9.60 -10.98
N VAL A 167 13.52 9.29 -11.68
CA VAL A 167 12.79 8.04 -11.54
C VAL A 167 12.80 7.24 -12.83
N MET A 168 13.07 5.97 -12.70
CA MET A 168 12.85 4.95 -13.73
C MET A 168 11.65 4.09 -13.32
N VAL A 169 10.78 3.81 -14.26
CA VAL A 169 9.61 2.95 -14.07
C VAL A 169 9.69 1.76 -15.01
N GLY A 170 9.39 0.58 -14.50
CA GLY A 170 9.26 -0.64 -15.27
C GLY A 170 7.90 -1.27 -15.06
N VAL A 171 7.26 -1.71 -16.15
CA VAL A 171 5.96 -2.38 -16.12
C VAL A 171 6.05 -3.70 -16.89
N SER A 172 5.51 -4.75 -16.29
CA SER A 172 5.35 -6.05 -16.95
C SER A 172 3.93 -6.56 -16.75
N ARG A 173 3.30 -7.02 -17.80
CA ARG A 173 1.98 -7.64 -17.71
C ARG A 173 2.10 -9.11 -17.38
N TYR A 174 1.11 -9.66 -16.69
CA TYR A 174 1.07 -11.10 -16.41
C TYR A 174 1.07 -11.92 -17.69
N TYR A 175 0.31 -11.49 -18.68
CA TYR A 175 0.19 -12.16 -19.98
C TYR A 175 1.53 -12.32 -20.74
N ASP A 176 2.52 -11.48 -20.42
CA ASP A 176 3.86 -11.57 -21.00
C ASP A 176 4.71 -12.73 -20.40
N SER A 177 4.21 -13.42 -19.38
CA SER A 177 4.82 -14.59 -18.77
C SER A 177 4.07 -15.86 -19.13
N ALA A 178 4.77 -17.01 -19.15
CA ALA A 178 4.14 -18.29 -19.47
C ALA A 178 2.99 -18.64 -18.51
N MET A 179 3.15 -18.39 -17.21
CA MET A 179 2.10 -18.65 -16.22
C MET A 179 0.91 -17.70 -16.36
N GLY A 180 1.15 -16.41 -16.56
CA GLY A 180 0.09 -15.42 -16.76
C GLY A 180 -0.67 -15.65 -18.07
N TYR A 181 0.03 -16.05 -19.13
CA TYR A 181 -0.59 -16.50 -20.39
C TYR A 181 -1.49 -17.71 -20.17
N ALA A 182 -1.02 -18.71 -19.42
CA ALA A 182 -1.82 -19.90 -19.11
C ALA A 182 -3.07 -19.57 -18.27
N TYR A 183 -3.04 -18.50 -17.47
CA TYR A 183 -4.22 -18.00 -16.74
C TYR A 183 -5.19 -17.20 -17.64
N GLY A 184 -4.77 -16.81 -18.84
CA GLY A 184 -5.52 -15.90 -19.70
C GLY A 184 -5.66 -14.50 -19.13
N ASP A 185 -4.70 -14.07 -18.29
CA ASP A 185 -4.75 -12.80 -17.58
C ASP A 185 -4.06 -11.69 -18.38
N GLU A 186 -4.82 -10.98 -19.20
CA GLU A 186 -4.34 -9.92 -20.08
C GLU A 186 -4.19 -8.55 -19.39
N GLU A 187 -4.80 -8.34 -18.22
CA GLU A 187 -4.93 -7.03 -17.60
C GLU A 187 -4.04 -6.83 -16.38
N SER A 188 -3.73 -7.90 -15.66
CA SER A 188 -2.88 -7.83 -14.46
C SER A 188 -1.44 -7.42 -14.77
N PHE A 189 -0.81 -6.70 -13.87
CA PHE A 189 0.52 -6.15 -14.07
C PHE A 189 1.33 -6.03 -12.77
N VAL A 190 2.64 -5.89 -12.97
CA VAL A 190 3.60 -5.43 -11.96
C VAL A 190 4.21 -4.12 -12.45
N LYS A 191 4.22 -3.10 -11.59
CA LYS A 191 4.90 -1.82 -11.80
C LYS A 191 5.94 -1.65 -10.71
N VAL A 192 7.16 -1.28 -11.09
CA VAL A 192 8.27 -1.02 -10.16
C VAL A 192 8.83 0.37 -10.40
N ILE A 193 9.24 1.03 -9.33
CA ILE A 193 9.72 2.41 -9.32
C ILE A 193 11.11 2.43 -8.70
N VAL A 194 12.09 2.95 -9.43
CA VAL A 194 13.51 2.89 -9.09
C VAL A 194 14.14 4.26 -9.24
N GLU A 195 14.98 4.63 -8.29
CA GLU A 195 15.74 5.88 -8.34
C GLU A 195 16.96 5.78 -9.27
N TYR A 196 17.18 6.80 -10.10
CA TYR A 196 18.37 6.94 -10.91
C TYR A 196 19.36 7.96 -10.29
N PRO A 197 20.65 7.70 -10.25
CA PRO A 197 21.38 6.51 -10.75
C PRO A 197 21.58 5.41 -9.69
N THR A 198 21.10 5.58 -8.48
CA THR A 198 21.37 4.71 -7.32
C THR A 198 20.84 3.29 -7.48
N ARG A 199 19.83 3.10 -8.32
CA ARG A 199 19.07 1.85 -8.51
C ARG A 199 18.31 1.38 -7.27
N ARG A 200 18.15 2.24 -6.25
CA ARG A 200 17.31 1.96 -5.09
C ARG A 200 15.86 1.80 -5.50
N ILE A 201 15.21 0.79 -4.96
CA ILE A 201 13.78 0.59 -5.16
C ILE A 201 13.04 1.62 -4.31
N LEU A 202 12.17 2.41 -4.94
CA LEU A 202 11.33 3.40 -4.27
C LEU A 202 9.93 2.86 -3.97
N GLY A 203 9.42 2.00 -4.85
CA GLY A 203 8.11 1.40 -4.68
C GLY A 203 7.81 0.34 -5.71
N ALA A 204 6.75 -0.41 -5.46
CA ALA A 204 6.21 -1.39 -6.39
C ALA A 204 4.73 -1.62 -6.15
N THR A 205 4.02 -1.85 -7.24
CA THR A 205 2.61 -2.24 -7.25
C THR A 205 2.45 -3.53 -8.04
N VAL A 206 1.71 -4.46 -7.48
CA VAL A 206 1.31 -5.71 -8.13
C VAL A 206 -0.22 -5.76 -8.14
N VAL A 207 -0.80 -5.94 -9.31
CA VAL A 207 -2.27 -6.10 -9.45
C VAL A 207 -2.53 -7.41 -10.17
N GLY A 208 -3.22 -8.33 -9.52
CA GLY A 208 -3.55 -9.64 -10.09
C GLY A 208 -3.49 -10.78 -9.08
N PRO A 209 -3.58 -12.04 -9.55
CA PRO A 209 -3.44 -13.22 -8.72
C PRO A 209 -2.15 -13.21 -7.91
N GLN A 210 -2.24 -13.58 -6.63
CA GLN A 210 -1.09 -13.66 -5.71
C GLN A 210 -0.34 -12.33 -5.49
N ALA A 211 -0.97 -11.17 -5.73
CA ALA A 211 -0.31 -9.87 -5.59
C ALA A 211 0.32 -9.67 -4.19
N SER A 212 -0.39 -10.06 -3.13
CA SER A 212 0.12 -9.98 -1.75
C SER A 212 1.37 -10.85 -1.49
N THR A 213 1.52 -11.96 -2.21
CA THR A 213 2.70 -12.84 -2.15
C THR A 213 3.83 -12.30 -3.01
N LEU A 214 3.52 -11.81 -4.20
CA LEU A 214 4.52 -11.34 -5.16
C LEU A 214 5.20 -10.03 -4.71
N VAL A 215 4.43 -9.09 -4.13
CA VAL A 215 4.99 -7.84 -3.61
C VAL A 215 6.02 -8.07 -2.51
N GLN A 216 5.92 -9.19 -1.77
CA GLN A 216 6.88 -9.55 -0.71
C GLN A 216 8.31 -9.70 -1.25
N GLN A 217 8.51 -10.11 -2.51
CA GLN A 217 9.85 -10.15 -3.12
C GLN A 217 10.47 -8.75 -3.15
N VAL A 218 9.69 -7.74 -3.49
CA VAL A 218 10.16 -6.35 -3.53
C VAL A 218 10.41 -5.81 -2.12
N VAL A 219 9.54 -6.13 -1.16
CA VAL A 219 9.76 -5.80 0.26
C VAL A 219 11.10 -6.34 0.75
N ASN A 220 11.43 -7.60 0.44
CA ASN A 220 12.69 -8.22 0.83
C ASN A 220 13.90 -7.51 0.19
N LEU A 221 13.78 -7.10 -1.08
CA LEU A 221 14.83 -6.34 -1.76
C LEU A 221 15.00 -4.93 -1.17
N MET A 222 13.91 -4.25 -0.83
CA MET A 222 13.97 -2.93 -0.17
C MET A 222 14.59 -3.00 1.23
N ASN A 223 14.55 -4.16 1.88
CA ASN A 223 15.20 -4.41 3.18
C ASN A 223 16.57 -5.07 3.04
N SER A 224 17.12 -5.24 1.82
CA SER A 224 18.52 -5.67 1.63
C SER A 224 19.49 -4.52 1.90
N GLU A 225 20.76 -4.82 2.05
CA GLU A 225 21.79 -3.84 2.44
C GLU A 225 21.87 -2.63 1.49
N ASP A 226 21.83 -2.87 0.19
CA ASP A 226 21.90 -1.84 -0.86
C ASP A 226 20.51 -1.34 -1.32
N GLN A 227 19.43 -1.98 -0.89
CA GLN A 227 18.04 -1.67 -1.22
C GLN A 227 17.75 -1.63 -2.74
N THR A 228 18.52 -2.37 -3.52
CA THR A 228 18.41 -2.42 -4.98
C THR A 228 17.79 -3.73 -5.48
N TYR A 229 17.47 -3.78 -6.77
CA TYR A 229 17.01 -5.00 -7.41
C TYR A 229 18.16 -5.92 -7.88
N ALA A 230 19.41 -5.58 -7.60
CA ALA A 230 20.58 -6.37 -8.04
C ALA A 230 20.56 -7.84 -7.57
N PRO A 231 20.12 -8.17 -6.34
CA PRO A 231 19.98 -9.56 -5.93
C PRO A 231 19.01 -10.36 -6.83
N LEU A 232 17.87 -9.77 -7.19
CA LEU A 232 16.91 -10.42 -8.07
C LEU A 232 17.46 -10.62 -9.49
N ALA A 233 18.15 -9.62 -10.03
CA ALA A 233 18.76 -9.69 -11.36
C ALA A 233 19.85 -10.78 -11.48
N ARG A 234 20.47 -11.19 -10.36
CA ARG A 234 21.47 -12.27 -10.30
C ARG A 234 20.89 -13.62 -9.92
N SER A 235 19.60 -13.67 -9.55
CA SER A 235 18.94 -14.90 -9.10
C SER A 235 18.48 -15.76 -10.27
N GLN A 236 18.42 -17.07 -10.04
CA GLN A 236 17.64 -17.97 -10.88
C GLN A 236 16.17 -17.87 -10.48
N ILE A 237 15.31 -17.65 -11.45
CA ILE A 237 13.87 -17.50 -11.24
C ILE A 237 13.16 -18.73 -11.77
N ILE A 238 12.27 -19.31 -10.96
CA ILE A 238 11.51 -20.50 -11.34
C ILE A 238 10.66 -20.19 -12.58
N HIS A 239 10.71 -21.09 -13.55
CA HIS A 239 9.88 -21.09 -14.75
C HIS A 239 9.07 -22.40 -14.86
N PRO A 240 7.75 -22.35 -15.17
CA PRO A 240 6.92 -21.16 -15.26
C PRO A 240 6.38 -20.73 -13.87
N ALA A 241 6.46 -19.45 -13.54
CA ALA A 241 5.93 -18.93 -12.28
C ALA A 241 5.57 -17.43 -12.41
N LEU A 242 4.65 -16.94 -11.57
CA LEU A 242 4.28 -15.50 -11.55
C LEU A 242 5.41 -14.61 -11.01
N SER A 243 6.39 -15.15 -10.29
CA SER A 243 7.60 -14.42 -9.87
C SER A 243 8.40 -13.84 -11.03
N GLU A 244 8.30 -14.44 -12.25
CA GLU A 244 8.94 -13.95 -13.46
C GLU A 244 8.40 -12.57 -13.86
N VAL A 245 7.15 -12.25 -13.55
CA VAL A 245 6.53 -10.95 -13.88
C VAL A 245 7.21 -9.83 -13.09
N VAL A 246 7.54 -10.08 -11.81
CA VAL A 246 8.27 -9.12 -10.97
C VAL A 246 9.67 -8.85 -11.53
N ALA A 247 10.41 -9.90 -11.87
CA ALA A 247 11.73 -9.76 -12.46
C ALA A 247 11.70 -9.04 -13.82
N SER A 248 10.73 -9.37 -14.66
CA SER A 248 10.53 -8.73 -15.97
C SER A 248 10.24 -7.24 -15.84
N ALA A 249 9.51 -6.80 -14.82
CA ALA A 249 9.28 -5.38 -14.57
C ALA A 249 10.59 -4.63 -14.32
N PHE A 250 11.49 -5.17 -13.50
CA PHE A 250 12.83 -4.60 -13.30
C PHE A 250 13.70 -4.63 -14.58
N GLY A 251 13.49 -5.60 -15.46
CA GLY A 251 14.16 -5.65 -16.77
C GLY A 251 13.66 -4.62 -17.79
N ARG A 252 12.53 -3.95 -17.52
CA ARG A 252 11.86 -3.01 -18.45
C ARG A 252 11.92 -1.55 -18.00
N LEU A 253 12.85 -1.21 -17.11
CA LEU A 253 12.99 0.15 -16.59
C LEU A 253 13.24 1.19 -17.68
N ARG A 254 12.50 2.30 -17.64
CA ARG A 254 12.62 3.46 -18.55
C ARG A 254 12.58 4.75 -17.72
N PRO A 255 13.36 5.78 -18.07
CA PRO A 255 13.28 7.08 -17.43
C PRO A 255 11.90 7.71 -17.72
N VAL A 256 11.32 8.41 -16.72
CA VAL A 256 9.99 9.03 -16.85
C VAL A 256 10.00 10.54 -16.64
N ASN A 257 11.01 11.09 -15.95
CA ASN A 257 11.10 12.53 -15.67
C ASN A 257 12.50 13.12 -15.92
N PHE A 258 13.35 12.43 -16.67
CA PHE A 258 14.68 12.88 -17.07
C PHE A 258 15.12 12.15 -18.34
N GLU A 259 16.15 12.67 -19.02
CA GLU A 259 16.82 12.03 -20.14
C GLU A 259 18.14 11.42 -19.69
N ILE A 260 18.51 10.26 -20.27
CA ILE A 260 19.83 9.66 -20.07
C ILE A 260 20.74 10.25 -21.14
N GLU A 261 21.74 11.04 -20.74
CA GLU A 261 22.79 11.51 -21.64
C GLU A 261 23.63 10.32 -22.12
N HIS A 262 23.48 9.96 -23.39
CA HIS A 262 24.37 9.01 -24.04
C HIS A 262 25.67 9.74 -24.39
N HIS A 263 26.70 9.58 -23.56
CA HIS A 263 28.05 9.94 -24.02
C HIS A 263 28.44 8.98 -25.15
N HIS A 264 28.38 9.48 -26.37
CA HIS A 264 29.05 8.82 -27.49
C HIS A 264 30.54 8.82 -27.20
N HIS A 265 31.09 7.70 -26.77
CA HIS A 265 32.52 7.47 -26.90
C HIS A 265 32.78 7.26 -28.39
N GLU A 266 33.23 8.33 -29.06
CA GLU A 266 33.91 8.20 -30.35
C GLU A 266 35.19 7.38 -30.12
N HIS A 267 35.26 6.23 -30.75
CA HIS A 267 36.47 5.42 -30.89
C HIS A 267 37.08 5.69 -32.24
#